data_cff4d833cc62d9179a275a036ce9dc36
#
_entry.id   cff4d833cc62d9179a275a036ce9dc36
#
_cell.length_a   1.000
_cell.length_b   1.000
_cell.length_c   1.000
_cell.angle_alpha   90.00
_cell.angle_beta   90.00
_cell.angle_gamma   90.00
#
_symmetry.space_group_name_H-M   'P 1'
#
loop_
_entity.id
_entity.type
_entity.pdbx_description
1 polymer ?
#
loop_
_entity_poly.entity_id
_entity_poly.type
_entity_poly.pdbx_seq_one_letter_code
_entity_poly.pdbx_strand_id
1 'polypeptide(L)'
;GSIAQVRECSASILRFAKETHTPVLLIGHINKEGSIAGPKVLEHIVDTVLQFEGDRHYLYRILRSIKNRFGSTSELGIYEMRQNGLREVSNPSEMLLTQNHEGLSGVAIAVTIEGIRPFLIETQALVSTAAYGTPQRSATGFDLRRMNMLLAVLEKRVGFKLAQKDVFLNIAGGIKVNDPAMDLAVISAILSSNMDMAIEAGTCMTGEVGLSGEIRPVNRIEQRILEAEKLGFKRMLIPQNNLKGFDTSRLAIELVAVRKVEEAFRQLFG
;
A
#
# COMPACT_ATOMS: atom_id res chain seq x y z
N GLY A 1 -13.39 20.98 26.42
CA GLY A 1 -14.17 22.08 25.88
C GLY A 1 -15.43 21.57 25.15
N SER A 2 -16.52 22.36 25.21
CA SER A 2 -17.73 21.98 24.48
C SER A 2 -17.57 22.12 22.96
N ILE A 3 -18.35 21.39 22.18
CA ILE A 3 -18.39 21.48 20.70
C ILE A 3 -18.62 22.92 20.26
N ALA A 4 -19.46 23.68 20.98
CA ALA A 4 -19.74 25.09 20.68
C ALA A 4 -18.49 25.99 20.87
N GLN A 5 -17.71 25.76 21.93
CA GLN A 5 -16.47 26.53 22.15
C GLN A 5 -15.43 26.27 21.08
N VAL A 6 -15.22 25.01 20.69
CA VAL A 6 -14.29 24.65 19.62
C VAL A 6 -14.69 25.32 18.31
N ARG A 7 -15.98 25.30 17.98
CA ARG A 7 -16.52 25.94 16.77
C ARG A 7 -16.28 27.46 16.77
N GLU A 8 -16.59 28.11 17.87
CA GLU A 8 -16.46 29.58 17.98
C GLU A 8 -15.00 30.04 17.95
N CYS A 9 -14.12 29.37 18.70
CA CYS A 9 -12.70 29.64 18.66
C CYS A 9 -12.10 29.43 17.26
N SER A 10 -12.48 28.35 16.60
CA SER A 10 -12.00 28.05 15.25
C SER A 10 -12.49 29.08 14.21
N ALA A 11 -13.74 29.52 14.33
CA ALA A 11 -14.28 30.57 13.47
C ALA A 11 -13.55 31.90 13.68
N SER A 12 -13.19 32.25 14.92
CA SER A 12 -12.42 33.43 15.24
C SER A 12 -11.01 33.39 14.66
N ILE A 13 -10.32 32.23 14.80
CA ILE A 13 -8.98 32.02 14.23
C ILE A 13 -9.02 32.08 12.71
N LEU A 14 -10.04 31.47 12.09
CA LEU A 14 -10.21 31.50 10.63
C LEU A 14 -10.40 32.96 10.13
N ARG A 15 -11.18 33.75 10.83
CA ARG A 15 -11.38 35.16 10.51
C ARG A 15 -10.06 35.93 10.59
N PHE A 16 -9.32 35.76 11.67
CA PHE A 16 -8.00 36.34 11.86
C PHE A 16 -7.06 35.98 10.69
N ALA A 17 -6.96 34.68 10.34
CA ALA A 17 -6.11 34.19 9.25
C ALA A 17 -6.47 34.87 7.91
N LYS A 18 -7.75 35.01 7.62
CA LYS A 18 -8.23 35.67 6.39
C LYS A 18 -8.00 37.17 6.36
N GLU A 19 -8.26 37.85 7.44
CA GLU A 19 -8.10 39.30 7.54
C GLU A 19 -6.64 39.75 7.52
N THR A 20 -5.76 38.96 8.12
CA THR A 20 -4.34 39.28 8.24
C THR A 20 -3.46 38.59 7.20
N HIS A 21 -4.01 37.71 6.36
CA HIS A 21 -3.28 36.83 5.43
C HIS A 21 -2.19 35.98 6.14
N THR A 22 -2.42 35.63 7.40
CA THR A 22 -1.49 34.84 8.19
C THR A 22 -1.86 33.36 8.12
N PRO A 23 -0.95 32.47 7.67
CA PRO A 23 -1.17 31.02 7.75
C PRO A 23 -1.29 30.57 9.19
N VAL A 24 -2.31 29.76 9.49
CA VAL A 24 -2.55 29.21 10.84
C VAL A 24 -2.60 27.70 10.74
N LEU A 25 -1.81 27.04 11.59
CA LEU A 25 -1.78 25.58 11.77
C LEU A 25 -2.46 25.24 13.10
N LEU A 26 -3.60 24.54 13.01
CA LEU A 26 -4.30 24.01 14.16
C LEU A 26 -3.88 22.55 14.40
N ILE A 27 -3.33 22.28 15.58
CA ILE A 27 -2.89 20.93 15.94
C ILE A 27 -4.00 20.23 16.70
N GLY A 28 -4.46 19.09 16.19
CA GLY A 28 -5.47 18.23 16.79
C GLY A 28 -4.97 16.81 16.98
N HIS A 29 -5.68 16.05 17.80
CA HIS A 29 -5.42 14.63 18.01
C HIS A 29 -6.55 13.79 17.43
N ILE A 30 -6.19 12.65 16.87
CA ILE A 30 -7.14 11.61 16.46
C ILE A 30 -7.38 10.70 17.66
N ASN A 31 -8.65 10.40 17.97
CA ASN A 31 -8.99 9.43 19.00
C ASN A 31 -8.74 7.99 18.51
N LYS A 32 -8.88 7.00 19.43
CA LYS A 32 -8.65 5.57 19.12
C LYS A 32 -9.53 5.02 18.00
N GLU A 33 -10.62 5.69 17.67
CA GLU A 33 -11.57 5.32 16.61
C GLU A 33 -11.21 5.93 15.26
N GLY A 34 -10.08 6.63 15.16
CA GLY A 34 -9.61 7.26 13.91
C GLY A 34 -10.35 8.55 13.54
N SER A 35 -11.25 9.03 14.39
CA SER A 35 -11.90 10.33 14.23
C SER A 35 -11.10 11.44 14.92
N ILE A 36 -11.11 12.63 14.37
CA ILE A 36 -10.45 13.79 14.99
C ILE A 36 -11.11 14.05 16.35
N ALA A 37 -10.29 14.12 17.42
CA ALA A 37 -10.77 14.48 18.74
C ALA A 37 -11.20 15.94 18.76
N GLY A 38 -12.46 16.13 18.55
CA GLY A 38 -13.14 17.38 18.33
C GLY A 38 -14.21 17.18 17.25
N PRO A 39 -15.14 18.11 17.13
CA PRO A 39 -16.22 17.89 16.17
C PRO A 39 -15.66 17.80 14.75
N LYS A 40 -16.16 16.88 13.95
CA LYS A 40 -15.98 16.82 12.49
C LYS A 40 -16.20 18.18 11.82
N VAL A 41 -16.82 19.09 12.54
CA VAL A 41 -17.02 20.50 12.19
C VAL A 41 -15.73 21.20 11.82
N LEU A 42 -14.60 20.91 12.48
CA LEU A 42 -13.30 21.52 12.13
C LEU A 42 -12.85 21.17 10.73
N GLU A 43 -13.03 19.91 10.31
CA GLU A 43 -12.69 19.48 8.96
C GLU A 43 -13.47 20.25 7.89
N HIS A 44 -14.68 20.65 8.19
CA HIS A 44 -15.51 21.42 7.25
C HIS A 44 -15.16 22.92 7.20
N ILE A 45 -14.60 23.45 8.29
CA ILE A 45 -14.29 24.88 8.40
C ILE A 45 -12.93 25.23 7.81
N VAL A 46 -11.91 24.38 8.01
CA VAL A 46 -10.54 24.62 7.57
C VAL A 46 -10.35 24.39 6.06
N ASP A 47 -9.37 25.04 5.47
CA ASP A 47 -9.06 24.91 4.05
C ASP A 47 -8.33 23.59 3.73
N THR A 48 -7.49 23.14 4.65
CA THR A 48 -6.67 21.93 4.47
C THR A 48 -6.68 21.08 5.75
N VAL A 49 -6.77 19.78 5.57
CA VAL A 49 -6.63 18.79 6.65
C VAL A 49 -5.48 17.86 6.30
N LEU A 50 -4.45 17.85 7.13
CA LEU A 50 -3.31 16.94 7.03
C LEU A 50 -3.37 15.95 8.19
N GLN A 51 -3.11 14.69 7.90
CA GLN A 51 -3.12 13.62 8.89
C GLN A 51 -1.79 12.89 8.88
N PHE A 52 -1.20 12.72 10.06
CA PHE A 52 -0.09 11.78 10.26
C PHE A 52 -0.63 10.38 10.53
N GLU A 53 -0.18 9.44 9.75
CA GLU A 53 -0.44 8.01 9.91
C GLU A 53 0.83 7.30 10.34
N GLY A 54 0.71 6.32 11.21
CA GLY A 54 1.83 5.46 11.63
C GLY A 54 1.60 4.87 13.01
N ASP A 55 2.18 3.70 13.22
CA ASP A 55 2.15 2.98 14.49
C ASP A 55 3.44 3.27 15.28
N ARG A 56 3.37 3.17 16.62
CA ARG A 56 4.53 3.35 17.51
C ARG A 56 5.63 2.31 17.29
N HIS A 57 5.27 1.15 16.74
CA HIS A 57 6.20 0.05 16.49
C HIS A 57 6.98 0.18 15.18
N TYR A 58 6.59 1.14 14.31
CA TYR A 58 7.22 1.32 13.02
C TYR A 58 7.99 2.64 12.92
N LEU A 59 9.10 2.59 12.21
CA LEU A 59 9.99 3.74 12.04
C LEU A 59 9.41 4.85 11.15
N TYR A 60 8.38 4.53 10.36
CA TYR A 60 7.86 5.48 9.36
C TYR A 60 6.59 6.17 9.79
N ARG A 61 6.43 7.38 9.28
CA ARG A 61 5.20 8.18 9.38
C ARG A 61 4.84 8.68 8.00
N ILE A 62 3.57 8.60 7.66
CA ILE A 62 3.02 9.16 6.41
C ILE A 62 2.21 10.39 6.77
N LEU A 63 2.51 11.52 6.13
CA LEU A 63 1.71 12.71 6.16
C LEU A 63 0.81 12.73 4.93
N ARG A 64 -0.48 12.62 5.15
CA ARG A 64 -1.48 12.52 4.08
C ARG A 64 -2.41 13.72 4.07
N SER A 65 -2.71 14.26 2.90
CA SER A 65 -3.73 15.28 2.73
C SER A 65 -5.12 14.62 2.66
N ILE A 66 -5.95 14.87 3.65
CA ILE A 66 -7.34 14.36 3.70
C ILE A 66 -8.30 15.33 2.99
N LYS A 67 -8.03 16.62 3.13
CA LYS A 67 -8.77 17.70 2.47
C LYS A 67 -7.80 18.79 2.02
N ASN A 68 -7.97 19.30 0.81
CA ASN A 68 -7.25 20.46 0.32
C ASN A 68 -8.16 21.27 -0.62
N ARG A 69 -8.68 22.38 -0.12
CA ARG A 69 -9.65 23.20 -0.83
C ARG A 69 -9.07 23.82 -2.10
N PHE A 70 -7.79 24.16 -2.09
CA PHE A 70 -7.12 24.89 -3.16
C PHE A 70 -6.11 24.06 -3.96
N GLY A 71 -6.08 22.74 -3.75
CA GLY A 71 -5.12 21.87 -4.43
C GLY A 71 -5.47 20.40 -4.35
N SER A 72 -4.51 19.57 -4.75
CA SER A 72 -4.65 18.11 -4.75
C SER A 72 -4.62 17.52 -3.34
N THR A 73 -5.37 16.44 -3.13
CA THR A 73 -5.25 15.54 -1.96
C THR A 73 -4.41 14.30 -2.27
N SER A 74 -3.86 14.22 -3.47
CA SER A 74 -3.11 13.05 -3.95
C SER A 74 -1.65 13.04 -3.55
N GLU A 75 -1.15 14.10 -2.93
CA GLU A 75 0.23 14.19 -2.45
C GLU A 75 0.36 13.62 -1.04
N LEU A 76 1.50 13.00 -0.75
CA LEU A 76 1.84 12.53 0.57
C LEU A 76 3.34 12.71 0.87
N GLY A 77 3.65 12.89 2.14
CA GLY A 77 5.02 12.90 2.65
C GLY A 77 5.31 11.64 3.43
N ILE A 78 6.52 11.10 3.30
CA ILE A 78 6.99 9.96 4.07
C ILE A 78 8.17 10.40 4.91
N TYR A 79 8.10 10.11 6.21
CA TYR A 79 9.10 10.49 7.19
C TYR A 79 9.57 9.28 8.00
N GLU A 80 10.84 9.28 8.33
CA GLU A 80 11.45 8.33 9.27
C GLU A 80 11.51 8.96 10.66
N MET A 81 11.05 8.23 11.67
CA MET A 81 11.18 8.63 13.07
C MET A 81 12.57 8.31 13.57
N ARG A 82 13.33 9.33 13.94
CA ARG A 82 14.67 9.21 14.52
C ARG A 82 14.72 9.77 15.94
N GLN A 83 15.81 9.54 16.66
CA GLN A 83 16.01 10.09 18.02
C GLN A 83 15.96 11.62 18.06
N ASN A 84 16.39 12.28 17.02
CA ASN A 84 16.39 13.74 16.87
C ASN A 84 15.16 14.31 16.15
N GLY A 85 14.11 13.50 15.92
CA GLY A 85 12.87 13.91 15.27
C GLY A 85 12.56 13.21 13.95
N LEU A 86 11.77 13.84 13.11
CA LEU A 86 11.35 13.33 11.81
C LEU A 86 12.36 13.71 10.72
N ARG A 87 12.76 12.75 9.91
CA ARG A 87 13.55 12.96 8.70
C ARG A 87 12.71 12.61 7.47
N GLU A 88 12.68 13.50 6.50
CA GLU A 88 12.05 13.23 5.21
C GLU A 88 12.72 12.05 4.49
N VAL A 89 11.89 11.19 3.90
CA VAL A 89 12.32 10.08 3.06
C VAL A 89 12.03 10.45 1.60
N SER A 90 13.08 10.79 0.87
CA SER A 90 12.98 11.19 -0.54
C SER A 90 12.67 10.01 -1.47
N ASN A 91 13.20 8.83 -1.15
CA ASN A 91 12.95 7.60 -1.89
C ASN A 91 12.42 6.50 -0.94
N PRO A 92 11.09 6.37 -0.80
CA PRO A 92 10.50 5.36 0.08
C PRO A 92 10.87 3.93 -0.28
N SER A 93 11.05 3.63 -1.57
CA SER A 93 11.34 2.28 -2.04
C SER A 93 12.65 1.73 -1.49
N GLU A 94 13.67 2.56 -1.33
CA GLU A 94 14.97 2.12 -0.75
C GLU A 94 14.83 1.59 0.68
N MET A 95 13.84 2.07 1.41
CA MET A 95 13.61 1.72 2.81
C MET A 95 12.56 0.61 2.98
N LEU A 96 11.69 0.45 1.99
CA LEU A 96 10.59 -0.53 2.01
C LEU A 96 10.95 -1.85 1.33
N LEU A 97 12.19 -1.95 0.83
CA LEU A 97 12.74 -3.15 0.22
C LEU A 97 13.89 -3.69 1.08
N THR A 98 13.84 -4.98 1.38
CA THR A 98 14.96 -5.68 2.02
C THR A 98 16.07 -5.90 1.01
N GLN A 99 17.28 -5.50 1.35
CA GLN A 99 18.44 -5.55 0.43
C GLN A 99 18.91 -6.97 0.13
N ASN A 100 18.57 -8.01 0.75
CA ASN A 100 19.02 -9.37 0.49
C ASN A 100 17.91 -10.38 0.79
N HIS A 101 16.86 -10.38 -0.05
CA HIS A 101 15.77 -11.37 0.07
C HIS A 101 15.93 -12.57 -0.87
N GLU A 102 17.09 -12.73 -1.50
CA GLU A 102 17.37 -13.87 -2.37
C GLU A 102 17.17 -15.19 -1.62
N GLY A 103 16.38 -16.08 -2.21
CA GLY A 103 16.09 -17.39 -1.64
C GLY A 103 15.10 -17.42 -0.47
N LEU A 104 14.52 -16.28 -0.09
CA LEU A 104 13.49 -16.23 0.95
C LEU A 104 12.11 -16.47 0.33
N SER A 105 11.42 -17.52 0.80
CA SER A 105 10.02 -17.73 0.44
C SER A 105 9.09 -16.74 1.17
N GLY A 106 7.91 -16.51 0.60
CA GLY A 106 6.92 -15.62 1.19
C GLY A 106 7.15 -14.14 0.95
N VAL A 107 8.04 -13.76 0.04
CA VAL A 107 8.37 -12.36 -0.28
C VAL A 107 8.00 -12.04 -1.72
N ALA A 108 7.22 -10.98 -1.91
CA ALA A 108 6.90 -10.43 -3.23
C ALA A 108 7.01 -8.91 -3.19
N ILE A 109 7.49 -8.33 -4.29
CA ILE A 109 7.63 -6.89 -4.42
C ILE A 109 6.48 -6.33 -5.25
N ALA A 110 5.69 -5.47 -4.63
CA ALA A 110 4.61 -4.75 -5.29
C ALA A 110 5.07 -3.39 -5.79
N VAL A 111 4.53 -2.96 -6.93
CA VAL A 111 4.59 -1.57 -7.35
C VAL A 111 3.25 -0.93 -7.06
N THR A 112 3.22 -0.08 -6.07
CA THR A 112 2.01 0.59 -5.59
C THR A 112 2.03 2.08 -5.90
N ILE A 113 0.86 2.69 -5.94
CA ILE A 113 0.70 4.14 -5.98
C ILE A 113 -0.13 4.57 -4.78
N GLU A 114 0.44 5.43 -3.96
CA GLU A 114 -0.26 6.11 -2.91
C GLU A 114 -0.35 7.60 -3.26
N GLY A 115 -1.56 8.08 -3.48
CA GLY A 115 -1.78 9.40 -4.05
C GLY A 115 -1.31 9.46 -5.52
N ILE A 116 -0.28 10.25 -5.79
CA ILE A 116 0.36 10.37 -7.11
C ILE A 116 1.75 9.72 -7.14
N ARG A 117 2.24 9.23 -6.02
CA ARG A 117 3.61 8.68 -5.88
C ARG A 117 3.64 7.18 -6.10
N PRO A 118 4.34 6.70 -7.15
CA PRO A 118 4.68 5.29 -7.26
C PRO A 118 5.83 4.97 -6.31
N PHE A 119 5.78 3.81 -5.69
CA PHE A 119 6.92 3.22 -4.99
C PHE A 119 6.81 1.71 -4.93
N LEU A 120 7.94 1.06 -4.74
CA LEU A 120 8.00 -0.37 -4.57
C LEU A 120 7.98 -0.70 -3.09
N ILE A 121 7.25 -1.74 -2.73
CA ILE A 121 7.09 -2.16 -1.35
C ILE A 121 7.13 -3.67 -1.22
N GLU A 122 7.88 -4.15 -0.24
CA GLU A 122 7.95 -5.56 0.07
C GLU A 122 6.69 -6.04 0.78
N THR A 123 6.12 -7.12 0.27
CA THR A 123 4.98 -7.83 0.83
C THR A 123 5.46 -9.18 1.33
N GLN A 124 5.28 -9.44 2.61
CA GLN A 124 5.71 -10.67 3.27
C GLN A 124 4.49 -11.49 3.71
N ALA A 125 4.52 -12.77 3.45
CA ALA A 125 3.50 -13.71 3.92
C ALA A 125 4.13 -14.93 4.60
N LEU A 126 3.44 -15.41 5.61
CA LEU A 126 3.74 -16.70 6.25
C LEU A 126 2.49 -17.56 6.25
N VAL A 127 2.58 -18.72 5.62
CA VAL A 127 1.52 -19.72 5.58
C VAL A 127 2.00 -20.97 6.28
N SER A 128 1.26 -21.41 7.28
CA SER A 128 1.58 -22.62 8.04
C SER A 128 0.33 -23.45 8.30
N THR A 129 0.50 -24.73 8.65
CA THR A 129 -0.63 -25.56 9.08
C THR A 129 -1.16 -25.04 10.42
N ALA A 130 -2.48 -24.87 10.53
CA ALA A 130 -3.11 -24.43 11.77
C ALA A 130 -2.90 -25.45 12.89
N ALA A 131 -2.19 -25.03 13.96
CA ALA A 131 -1.84 -25.90 15.08
C ALA A 131 -3.00 -26.16 16.06
N TYR A 132 -3.97 -25.25 16.12
CA TYR A 132 -4.99 -25.21 17.18
C TYR A 132 -6.44 -25.29 16.66
N GLY A 133 -6.66 -25.98 15.57
CA GLY A 133 -8.00 -26.25 15.04
C GLY A 133 -8.68 -25.12 14.29
N THR A 134 -8.59 -23.89 14.74
CA THR A 134 -9.14 -22.72 14.03
C THR A 134 -8.02 -21.95 13.32
N PRO A 135 -8.04 -21.86 11.98
CA PRO A 135 -7.03 -21.12 11.23
C PRO A 135 -7.00 -19.65 11.60
N GLN A 136 -5.79 -19.14 11.88
CA GLN A 136 -5.57 -17.73 12.18
C GLN A 136 -5.27 -16.97 10.90
N ARG A 137 -5.84 -15.76 10.79
CA ARG A 137 -5.63 -14.86 9.67
C ARG A 137 -5.39 -13.46 10.16
N SER A 138 -4.24 -12.91 9.80
CA SER A 138 -3.79 -11.59 10.24
C SER A 138 -3.14 -10.85 9.10
N ALA A 139 -3.38 -9.55 9.04
CA ALA A 139 -2.76 -8.67 8.06
C ALA A 139 -2.34 -7.37 8.72
N THR A 140 -1.13 -6.93 8.44
CA THR A 140 -0.59 -5.63 8.83
C THR A 140 -0.30 -4.81 7.57
N GLY A 141 -0.87 -3.61 7.51
CA GLY A 141 -0.70 -2.70 6.37
C GLY A 141 -1.60 -3.00 5.16
N PHE A 142 -2.40 -4.05 5.21
CA PHE A 142 -3.34 -4.45 4.17
C PHE A 142 -4.68 -4.82 4.79
N ASP A 143 -5.78 -4.59 4.07
CA ASP A 143 -7.13 -4.89 4.57
C ASP A 143 -7.34 -6.40 4.73
N LEU A 144 -7.70 -6.82 5.94
CA LEU A 144 -7.91 -8.23 6.26
C LEU A 144 -9.09 -8.85 5.50
N ARG A 145 -10.17 -8.09 5.26
CA ARG A 145 -11.32 -8.58 4.50
C ARG A 145 -10.93 -8.83 3.05
N ARG A 146 -10.11 -7.94 2.48
CA ARG A 146 -9.58 -8.13 1.13
C ARG A 146 -8.65 -9.34 1.05
N MET A 147 -7.76 -9.53 2.02
CA MET A 147 -6.93 -10.73 2.10
C MET A 147 -7.77 -12.00 2.12
N ASN A 148 -8.82 -12.05 2.94
CA ASN A 148 -9.72 -13.20 3.02
C ASN A 148 -10.45 -13.46 1.69
N MET A 149 -10.85 -12.41 0.97
CA MET A 149 -11.42 -12.52 -0.37
C MET A 149 -10.41 -13.13 -1.36
N LEU A 150 -9.17 -12.68 -1.33
CA LEU A 150 -8.09 -13.22 -2.17
C LEU A 150 -7.79 -14.69 -1.86
N LEU A 151 -7.80 -15.08 -0.59
CA LEU A 151 -7.67 -16.48 -0.18
C LEU A 151 -8.80 -17.35 -0.74
N ALA A 152 -10.03 -16.84 -0.74
CA ALA A 152 -11.17 -17.53 -1.34
C ALA A 152 -11.02 -17.70 -2.85
N VAL A 153 -10.48 -16.70 -3.55
CA VAL A 153 -10.15 -16.79 -4.99
C VAL A 153 -9.11 -17.86 -5.26
N LEU A 154 -8.04 -17.90 -4.47
CA LEU A 154 -6.99 -18.91 -4.58
C LEU A 154 -7.53 -20.33 -4.38
N GLU A 155 -8.42 -20.51 -3.43
CA GLU A 155 -9.04 -21.81 -3.14
C GLU A 155 -10.00 -22.24 -4.24
N LYS A 156 -10.95 -21.37 -4.61
CA LYS A 156 -12.01 -21.71 -5.56
C LYS A 156 -11.58 -21.74 -7.01
N ARG A 157 -10.70 -20.81 -7.42
CA ARG A 157 -10.34 -20.61 -8.83
C ARG A 157 -9.02 -21.26 -9.21
N VAL A 158 -8.10 -21.43 -8.28
CA VAL A 158 -6.76 -21.94 -8.53
C VAL A 158 -6.52 -23.30 -7.88
N GLY A 159 -7.36 -23.69 -6.93
CA GLY A 159 -7.35 -25.03 -6.32
C GLY A 159 -6.38 -25.18 -5.15
N PHE A 160 -5.85 -24.09 -4.58
CA PHE A 160 -5.03 -24.13 -3.40
C PHE A 160 -5.87 -24.37 -2.15
N LYS A 161 -5.47 -25.34 -1.32
CA LYS A 161 -6.15 -25.68 -0.08
C LYS A 161 -5.59 -24.85 1.08
N LEU A 162 -6.23 -23.72 1.36
CA LEU A 162 -5.82 -22.77 2.39
C LEU A 162 -6.74 -22.75 3.62
N ALA A 163 -7.87 -23.47 3.59
CA ALA A 163 -8.86 -23.46 4.66
C ALA A 163 -8.32 -23.90 6.02
N GLN A 164 -7.33 -24.80 6.03
CA GLN A 164 -6.69 -25.35 7.24
C GLN A 164 -5.32 -24.68 7.52
N LYS A 165 -5.04 -23.56 6.89
CA LYS A 165 -3.77 -22.85 7.03
C LYS A 165 -3.92 -21.56 7.80
N ASP A 166 -2.95 -21.31 8.68
CA ASP A 166 -2.72 -19.97 9.21
C ASP A 166 -2.08 -19.11 8.13
N VAL A 167 -2.54 -17.88 7.97
CA VAL A 167 -2.02 -16.91 7.00
C VAL A 167 -1.74 -15.60 7.70
N PHE A 168 -0.48 -15.20 7.67
CA PHE A 168 0.00 -13.92 8.20
C PHE A 168 0.57 -13.10 7.06
N LEU A 169 0.10 -11.85 6.92
CA LEU A 169 0.53 -10.91 5.90
C LEU A 169 1.10 -9.67 6.57
N ASN A 170 2.25 -9.23 6.10
CA ASN A 170 2.90 -8.02 6.57
C ASN A 170 3.39 -7.17 5.41
N ILE A 171 2.95 -5.94 5.36
CA ILE A 171 3.50 -4.95 4.43
C ILE A 171 4.69 -4.27 5.10
N ALA A 172 5.82 -4.19 4.42
CA ALA A 172 7.05 -3.62 4.96
C ALA A 172 6.84 -2.21 5.52
N GLY A 173 7.52 -1.92 6.63
CA GLY A 173 7.39 -0.64 7.33
C GLY A 173 6.06 -0.41 8.02
N GLY A 174 5.12 -1.37 7.98
CA GLY A 174 3.77 -1.22 8.56
C GLY A 174 2.94 -0.13 7.88
N ILE A 175 3.32 0.28 6.69
CA ILE A 175 2.60 1.29 5.91
C ILE A 175 1.27 0.70 5.46
N LYS A 176 0.19 1.41 5.74
CA LYS A 176 -1.13 1.02 5.24
C LYS A 176 -1.25 1.35 3.77
N VAL A 177 -1.41 0.33 2.93
CA VAL A 177 -1.63 0.45 1.50
C VAL A 177 -3.09 0.19 1.15
N ASN A 178 -3.65 1.06 0.31
CA ASN A 178 -5.04 0.97 -0.12
C ASN A 178 -5.18 0.74 -1.64
N ASP A 179 -4.06 0.65 -2.35
CA ASP A 179 -4.04 0.43 -3.80
C ASP A 179 -4.46 -1.01 -4.13
N PRO A 180 -5.55 -1.23 -4.88
CA PRO A 180 -5.97 -2.58 -5.29
C PRO A 180 -4.90 -3.32 -6.12
N ALA A 181 -4.00 -2.59 -6.76
CA ALA A 181 -2.88 -3.17 -7.51
C ALA A 181 -1.91 -4.00 -6.67
N MET A 182 -2.00 -3.93 -5.34
CA MET A 182 -1.26 -4.78 -4.40
C MET A 182 -1.67 -6.25 -4.45
N ASP A 183 -2.86 -6.56 -4.94
CA ASP A 183 -3.43 -7.90 -4.87
C ASP A 183 -2.52 -8.98 -5.43
N LEU A 184 -1.93 -8.73 -6.60
CA LEU A 184 -1.06 -9.71 -7.24
C LEU A 184 0.17 -10.04 -6.39
N ALA A 185 0.79 -9.06 -5.76
CA ALA A 185 1.91 -9.28 -4.86
C ALA A 185 1.48 -10.00 -3.58
N VAL A 186 0.32 -9.68 -3.03
CA VAL A 186 -0.24 -10.35 -1.85
C VAL A 186 -0.44 -11.82 -2.11
N ILE A 187 -1.14 -12.21 -3.18
CA ILE A 187 -1.37 -13.62 -3.51
C ILE A 187 -0.07 -14.36 -3.87
N SER A 188 0.85 -13.68 -4.53
CA SER A 188 2.15 -14.25 -4.89
C SER A 188 3.01 -14.52 -3.66
N ALA A 189 3.04 -13.62 -2.69
CA ALA A 189 3.71 -13.83 -1.40
C ALA A 189 3.10 -14.99 -0.61
N ILE A 190 1.77 -15.07 -0.57
CA ILE A 190 1.04 -16.16 0.10
C ILE A 190 1.39 -17.51 -0.53
N LEU A 191 1.37 -17.62 -1.84
CA LEU A 191 1.71 -18.86 -2.53
C LEU A 191 3.19 -19.21 -2.43
N SER A 192 4.06 -18.22 -2.52
CA SER A 192 5.50 -18.41 -2.30
C SER A 192 5.75 -19.07 -0.94
N SER A 193 5.12 -18.56 0.12
CA SER A 193 5.21 -19.18 1.46
C SER A 193 4.55 -20.55 1.53
N ASN A 194 3.37 -20.72 0.95
CA ASN A 194 2.64 -22.00 0.98
C ASN A 194 3.40 -23.13 0.29
N MET A 195 4.09 -22.84 -0.80
CA MET A 195 4.89 -23.81 -1.55
C MET A 195 6.37 -23.85 -1.12
N ASP A 196 6.76 -22.95 -0.24
CA ASP A 196 8.16 -22.74 0.18
C ASP A 196 9.12 -22.51 -1.01
N MET A 197 8.65 -21.73 -1.99
CA MET A 197 9.37 -21.37 -3.21
C MET A 197 9.60 -19.87 -3.29
N ALA A 198 10.85 -19.46 -3.35
CA ALA A 198 11.21 -18.05 -3.48
C ALA A 198 10.87 -17.50 -4.89
N ILE A 199 10.42 -16.26 -4.93
CA ILE A 199 10.30 -15.49 -6.17
C ILE A 199 11.69 -14.99 -6.56
N GLU A 200 12.04 -15.08 -7.84
CA GLU A 200 13.33 -14.63 -8.35
C GLU A 200 13.59 -13.15 -8.02
N ALA A 201 14.78 -12.88 -7.51
CA ALA A 201 15.22 -11.51 -7.20
C ALA A 201 15.18 -10.61 -8.45
N GLY A 202 14.84 -9.35 -8.27
CA GLY A 202 14.67 -8.40 -9.37
C GLY A 202 13.31 -8.48 -10.07
N THR A 203 12.39 -9.29 -9.54
CA THR A 203 11.00 -9.39 -10.00
C THR A 203 10.09 -8.53 -9.13
N CYS A 204 9.27 -7.69 -9.77
CA CYS A 204 8.19 -6.96 -9.12
C CYS A 204 6.88 -7.16 -9.89
N MET A 205 5.80 -6.68 -9.34
CA MET A 205 4.48 -6.90 -9.94
C MET A 205 3.46 -5.84 -9.53
N THR A 206 2.43 -5.73 -10.35
CA THR A 206 1.24 -4.92 -10.08
C THR A 206 0.03 -5.56 -10.75
N GLY A 207 -1.11 -5.55 -10.11
CA GLY A 207 -2.35 -6.09 -10.67
C GLY A 207 -3.44 -6.24 -9.61
N GLU A 208 -4.64 -5.85 -9.97
CA GLU A 208 -5.84 -6.11 -9.19
C GLU A 208 -6.39 -7.49 -9.54
N VAL A 209 -6.79 -8.27 -8.54
CA VAL A 209 -7.35 -9.60 -8.72
C VAL A 209 -8.86 -9.57 -8.52
N GLY A 210 -9.60 -9.99 -9.55
CA GLY A 210 -11.04 -10.12 -9.49
C GLY A 210 -11.50 -11.48 -8.93
N LEU A 211 -12.78 -11.57 -8.61
CA LEU A 211 -13.38 -12.76 -7.98
C LEU A 211 -13.37 -14.01 -8.87
N SER A 212 -13.16 -13.85 -10.17
CA SER A 212 -13.02 -14.96 -11.11
C SER A 212 -11.57 -15.36 -11.38
N GLY A 213 -10.63 -14.78 -10.64
CA GLY A 213 -9.20 -15.03 -10.80
C GLY A 213 -8.56 -14.28 -11.95
N GLU A 214 -9.27 -13.33 -12.55
CA GLU A 214 -8.74 -12.44 -13.59
C GLU A 214 -7.82 -11.37 -13.01
N ILE A 215 -6.79 -11.02 -13.75
CA ILE A 215 -5.90 -9.89 -13.42
C ILE A 215 -6.43 -8.66 -14.14
N ARG A 216 -6.92 -7.71 -13.38
CA ARG A 216 -7.54 -6.48 -13.89
C ARG A 216 -6.51 -5.38 -14.10
N PRO A 217 -6.72 -4.49 -15.10
CA PRO A 217 -5.83 -3.38 -15.32
C PRO A 217 -5.79 -2.43 -14.12
N VAL A 218 -4.64 -1.79 -13.96
CA VAL A 218 -4.38 -0.83 -12.90
C VAL A 218 -4.20 0.57 -13.48
N ASN A 219 -4.42 1.57 -12.67
CA ASN A 219 -4.17 2.95 -13.07
C ASN A 219 -2.67 3.26 -13.14
N ARG A 220 -2.31 4.26 -13.92
CA ARG A 220 -0.95 4.84 -13.98
C ARG A 220 0.15 3.78 -14.19
N ILE A 221 -0.10 2.82 -15.08
CA ILE A 221 0.83 1.71 -15.33
C ILE A 221 2.21 2.20 -15.78
N GLU A 222 2.27 3.25 -16.59
CA GLU A 222 3.52 3.83 -17.07
C GLU A 222 4.40 4.30 -15.92
N GLN A 223 3.83 5.03 -14.98
CA GLN A 223 4.56 5.53 -13.80
C GLN A 223 5.06 4.38 -12.92
N ARG A 224 4.28 3.31 -12.78
CA ARG A 224 4.69 2.11 -12.03
C ARG A 224 5.88 1.43 -12.70
N ILE A 225 5.85 1.28 -14.01
CA ILE A 225 6.93 0.65 -14.78
C ILE A 225 8.21 1.48 -14.69
N LEU A 226 8.11 2.79 -14.90
CA LEU A 226 9.27 3.68 -14.85
C LEU A 226 9.94 3.69 -13.47
N GLU A 227 9.16 3.63 -12.39
CA GLU A 227 9.72 3.53 -11.05
C GLU A 227 10.44 2.20 -10.81
N ALA A 228 9.86 1.10 -11.25
CA ALA A 228 10.50 -0.22 -11.17
C ALA A 228 11.81 -0.27 -11.96
N GLU A 229 11.82 0.26 -13.18
CA GLU A 229 13.01 0.36 -14.03
C GLU A 229 14.09 1.24 -13.39
N LYS A 230 13.71 2.41 -12.88
CA LYS A 230 14.63 3.34 -12.17
C LYS A 230 15.32 2.68 -10.98
N LEU A 231 14.64 1.79 -10.27
CA LEU A 231 15.19 1.06 -9.13
C LEU A 231 15.98 -0.20 -9.52
N GLY A 232 16.16 -0.45 -10.81
CA GLY A 232 16.97 -1.54 -11.32
C GLY A 232 16.29 -2.91 -11.34
N PHE A 233 14.96 -2.96 -11.22
CA PHE A 233 14.20 -4.20 -11.40
C PHE A 233 14.31 -4.68 -12.84
N LYS A 234 14.46 -5.99 -13.02
CA LYS A 234 14.71 -6.61 -14.31
C LYS A 234 13.43 -7.11 -14.98
N ARG A 235 12.44 -7.50 -14.18
CA ARG A 235 11.23 -8.16 -14.62
C ARG A 235 10.02 -7.63 -13.84
N MET A 236 8.94 -7.35 -14.55
CA MET A 236 7.70 -6.88 -13.93
C MET A 236 6.49 -7.60 -14.53
N LEU A 237 5.69 -8.25 -13.66
CA LEU A 237 4.40 -8.79 -14.05
C LEU A 237 3.37 -7.66 -14.04
N ILE A 238 2.64 -7.54 -15.15
CA ILE A 238 1.61 -6.52 -15.35
C ILE A 238 0.33 -7.14 -15.94
N PRO A 239 -0.83 -6.49 -15.73
CA PRO A 239 -2.05 -6.91 -16.38
C PRO A 239 -1.94 -6.78 -17.91
N GLN A 240 -2.35 -7.82 -18.65
CA GLN A 240 -2.33 -7.85 -20.12
C GLN A 240 -3.02 -6.62 -20.74
N ASN A 241 -4.14 -6.21 -20.17
CA ASN A 241 -4.93 -5.10 -20.72
C ASN A 241 -4.27 -3.73 -20.52
N ASN A 242 -3.26 -3.61 -19.67
CA ASN A 242 -2.47 -2.40 -19.53
C ASN A 242 -1.46 -2.17 -20.68
N LEU A 243 -1.17 -3.19 -21.47
CA LEU A 243 -0.27 -3.06 -22.64
C LEU A 243 -0.90 -2.30 -23.81
N LYS A 244 -2.21 -2.19 -23.85
CA LYS A 244 -2.91 -1.51 -24.96
C LYS A 244 -2.55 -0.03 -24.99
N GLY A 245 -1.91 0.40 -26.10
CA GLY A 245 -1.54 1.80 -26.30
C GLY A 245 -0.28 2.26 -25.59
N PHE A 246 0.50 1.33 -25.02
CA PHE A 246 1.77 1.62 -24.36
C PHE A 246 2.96 1.17 -25.20
N ASP A 247 3.88 2.08 -25.51
CA ASP A 247 5.12 1.77 -26.23
C ASP A 247 6.18 1.21 -25.28
N THR A 248 6.46 -0.08 -25.42
CA THR A 248 7.44 -0.80 -24.59
C THR A 248 8.85 -0.80 -25.20
N SER A 249 9.06 -0.24 -26.39
CA SER A 249 10.31 -0.38 -27.17
C SER A 249 11.53 0.26 -26.50
N ARG A 250 11.32 1.22 -25.60
CA ARG A 250 12.39 1.97 -24.92
C ARG A 250 12.69 1.48 -23.50
N LEU A 251 12.00 0.44 -23.05
CA LEU A 251 12.14 -0.06 -21.69
C LEU A 251 13.29 -1.06 -21.59
N ALA A 252 14.10 -0.93 -20.55
CA ALA A 252 15.12 -1.91 -20.18
C ALA A 252 14.54 -3.06 -19.34
N ILE A 253 13.43 -2.82 -18.63
CA ILE A 253 12.75 -3.83 -17.83
C ILE A 253 11.90 -4.75 -18.70
N GLU A 254 11.97 -6.06 -18.45
CA GLU A 254 11.11 -7.05 -19.10
C GLU A 254 9.70 -7.00 -18.53
N LEU A 255 8.70 -6.78 -19.39
CA LEU A 255 7.30 -6.80 -18.99
C LEU A 255 6.69 -8.16 -19.30
N VAL A 256 6.12 -8.79 -18.26
CA VAL A 256 5.42 -10.08 -18.37
C VAL A 256 3.94 -9.81 -18.20
N ALA A 257 3.21 -9.88 -19.32
CA ALA A 257 1.77 -9.65 -19.33
C ALA A 257 1.00 -10.89 -18.88
N VAL A 258 0.10 -10.74 -17.94
CA VAL A 258 -0.73 -11.82 -17.39
C VAL A 258 -2.21 -11.44 -17.37
N ARG A 259 -3.08 -12.43 -17.65
CA ARG A 259 -4.53 -12.26 -17.67
C ARG A 259 -5.22 -12.89 -16.48
N LYS A 260 -4.65 -13.98 -15.97
CA LYS A 260 -5.20 -14.80 -14.89
C LYS A 260 -4.13 -15.12 -13.85
N VAL A 261 -4.60 -15.39 -12.63
CA VAL A 261 -3.74 -15.76 -11.52
C VAL A 261 -2.86 -16.97 -11.85
N GLU A 262 -3.40 -18.01 -12.52
CA GLU A 262 -2.59 -19.17 -12.90
C GLU A 262 -1.44 -18.83 -13.85
N GLU A 263 -1.65 -17.91 -14.78
CA GLU A 263 -0.59 -17.45 -15.70
C GLU A 263 0.54 -16.77 -14.92
N ALA A 264 0.18 -15.91 -13.96
CA ALA A 264 1.16 -15.25 -13.09
C ALA A 264 1.98 -16.28 -12.29
N PHE A 265 1.35 -17.29 -11.75
CA PHE A 265 2.03 -18.32 -10.95
C PHE A 265 2.97 -19.18 -11.80
N ARG A 266 2.61 -19.55 -13.03
CA ARG A 266 3.54 -20.21 -13.95
C ARG A 266 4.76 -19.35 -14.24
N GLN A 267 4.58 -18.06 -14.37
CA GLN A 267 5.68 -17.14 -14.60
C GLN A 267 6.61 -16.96 -13.38
N LEU A 268 6.09 -17.13 -12.18
CA LEU A 268 6.85 -16.95 -10.95
C LEU A 268 7.48 -18.23 -10.42
N PHE A 269 6.81 -19.37 -10.61
CA PHE A 269 7.20 -20.63 -9.97
C PHE A 269 7.44 -21.79 -10.94
N GLY A 270 7.26 -21.61 -12.23
CA GLY A 270 7.52 -22.61 -13.27
C GLY A 270 6.29 -23.39 -13.65
#